data_437346c7a48b5293ea16c211a02117fa
#
_entry.id   437346c7a48b5293ea16c211a02117fa
#
_cell.length_a   1.000
_cell.length_b   1.000
_cell.length_c   1.000
_cell.angle_alpha   90.00
_cell.angle_beta   90.00
_cell.angle_gamma   90.00
#
_symmetry.space_group_name_H-M   'P 1'
#
loop_
_entity.id
_entity.type
_entity.pdbx_description
1 polymer ?
#
loop_
_entity_poly.entity_id
_entity_poly.type
_entity_poly.pdbx_seq_one_letter_code
_entity_poly.pdbx_strand_id
1 'polypeptide(L)'
;VTDSRIESRTVDVVRGFAMDAPQKANSGHPGTAMALAPLAYALYARVMRYDASCPEWPNRDRFVLSGGHASILQYSMLYLTGFGLSLDDIKNFRQFGSPAAGHPERGHTPGIEVTTGPLGQGLANAVGLALAEHALRAQFGPQLFDHHTFVLCGDGDLEEGISHEAASLAGHLGLDKLVAIYDDNHISIDGPTELALSDDAAERFRSYGWHVENVGEIGEDIDALEAAVNRAKNIDGKPSLIVLRSHIGYPSPKFTDTAHAHGNPFGADEIAATKAVMGMPDESFWSPEDVLEHMRGAGVRGRVAREAWYALYENWTENRAELDAVLEGRGIDGWQDSLPVW
;
A
#
# COMPACT_ATOMS: atom_id res chain seq x y z
N VAL A 1 -19.92 -9.48 -12.39
CA VAL A 1 -20.48 -8.54 -11.41
C VAL A 1 -20.14 -9.10 -10.05
N THR A 2 -19.23 -8.47 -9.33
CA THR A 2 -18.83 -8.84 -7.98
C THR A 2 -20.04 -8.61 -7.03
N ASP A 3 -20.28 -9.50 -6.08
CA ASP A 3 -21.35 -9.31 -5.10
C ASP A 3 -20.93 -8.21 -4.10
N SER A 4 -21.56 -7.05 -4.19
CA SER A 4 -21.26 -5.90 -3.34
C SER A 4 -21.36 -6.21 -1.83
N ARG A 5 -22.10 -7.26 -1.44
CA ARG A 5 -22.17 -7.72 -0.05
C ARG A 5 -20.88 -8.35 0.44
N ILE A 6 -20.20 -9.14 -0.40
CA ILE A 6 -18.92 -9.74 0.01
C ILE A 6 -17.81 -8.70 0.11
N GLU A 7 -17.85 -7.67 -0.73
CA GLU A 7 -16.91 -6.56 -0.69
C GLU A 7 -17.06 -5.75 0.60
N SER A 8 -18.30 -5.32 0.92
CA SER A 8 -18.57 -4.63 2.19
C SER A 8 -18.15 -5.47 3.39
N ARG A 9 -18.47 -6.77 3.41
CA ARG A 9 -18.02 -7.68 4.50
C ARG A 9 -16.51 -7.81 4.58
N THR A 10 -15.81 -7.79 3.45
CA THR A 10 -14.33 -7.81 3.45
C THR A 10 -13.76 -6.55 4.08
N VAL A 11 -14.31 -5.39 3.73
CA VAL A 11 -13.94 -4.11 4.35
C VAL A 11 -14.19 -4.15 5.86
N ASP A 12 -15.33 -4.66 6.28
CA ASP A 12 -15.67 -4.80 7.71
C ASP A 12 -14.69 -5.72 8.45
N VAL A 13 -14.27 -6.84 7.83
CA VAL A 13 -13.24 -7.73 8.39
C VAL A 13 -11.91 -6.99 8.58
N VAL A 14 -11.47 -6.19 7.60
CA VAL A 14 -10.25 -5.38 7.71
C VAL A 14 -10.37 -4.36 8.84
N ARG A 15 -11.50 -3.67 8.96
CA ARG A 15 -11.81 -2.76 10.08
C ARG A 15 -11.82 -3.48 11.42
N GLY A 16 -12.38 -4.68 11.46
CA GLY A 16 -12.36 -5.53 12.65
C GLY A 16 -10.93 -5.82 13.10
N PHE A 17 -10.06 -6.26 12.21
CA PHE A 17 -8.64 -6.49 12.53
C PHE A 17 -7.92 -5.20 12.93
N ALA A 18 -8.22 -4.08 12.27
CA ALA A 18 -7.65 -2.79 12.59
C ALA A 18 -7.95 -2.33 14.03
N MET A 19 -9.10 -2.73 14.59
CA MET A 19 -9.46 -2.47 15.99
C MET A 19 -8.92 -3.55 16.94
N ASP A 20 -9.14 -4.83 16.60
CA ASP A 20 -8.88 -5.94 17.51
C ASP A 20 -7.37 -6.16 17.77
N ALA A 21 -6.53 -5.99 16.73
CA ALA A 21 -5.11 -6.24 16.85
C ALA A 21 -4.38 -5.19 17.72
N PRO A 22 -4.57 -3.87 17.53
CA PRO A 22 -4.06 -2.86 18.45
C PRO A 22 -4.63 -2.99 19.87
N GLN A 23 -5.90 -3.35 20.00
CA GLN A 23 -6.54 -3.58 21.32
C GLN A 23 -5.86 -4.72 22.06
N LYS A 24 -5.64 -5.85 21.39
CA LYS A 24 -4.96 -7.01 21.99
C LYS A 24 -3.51 -6.69 22.36
N ALA A 25 -2.80 -5.97 21.50
CA ALA A 25 -1.42 -5.56 21.73
C ALA A 25 -1.29 -4.42 22.76
N ASN A 26 -2.40 -3.80 23.14
CA ASN A 26 -2.45 -2.55 23.93
C ASN A 26 -1.56 -1.45 23.32
N SER A 27 -1.40 -1.46 21.99
CA SER A 27 -0.55 -0.54 21.23
C SER A 27 -0.86 -0.66 19.74
N GLY A 28 -0.91 0.47 19.03
CA GLY A 28 -1.09 0.47 17.59
C GLY A 28 -1.92 1.65 17.10
N HIS A 29 -2.13 1.70 15.78
CA HIS A 29 -2.75 2.82 15.09
C HIS A 29 -3.96 2.32 14.28
N PRO A 30 -5.15 2.27 14.89
CA PRO A 30 -6.33 1.71 14.23
C PRO A 30 -6.95 2.63 13.18
N GLY A 31 -6.91 3.94 13.39
CA GLY A 31 -7.76 4.90 12.69
C GLY A 31 -7.56 4.97 11.19
N THR A 32 -6.34 5.16 10.72
CA THR A 32 -5.99 5.18 9.30
C THR A 32 -6.32 3.83 8.63
N ALA A 33 -6.03 2.72 9.32
CA ALA A 33 -6.32 1.38 8.80
C ALA A 33 -7.84 1.14 8.62
N MET A 34 -8.66 1.69 9.50
CA MET A 34 -10.13 1.63 9.38
C MET A 34 -10.64 2.50 8.25
N ALA A 35 -10.19 3.75 8.16
CA ALA A 35 -10.61 4.70 7.14
C ALA A 35 -10.27 4.23 5.73
N LEU A 36 -9.10 3.63 5.55
CA LEU A 36 -8.59 3.23 4.24
C LEU A 36 -8.84 1.75 3.89
N ALA A 37 -9.62 1.03 4.68
CA ALA A 37 -9.99 -0.36 4.38
C ALA A 37 -10.66 -0.53 3.00
N PRO A 38 -11.61 0.33 2.55
CA PRO A 38 -12.17 0.24 1.20
C PRO A 38 -11.13 0.47 0.10
N LEU A 39 -10.21 1.43 0.28
CA LEU A 39 -9.13 1.69 -0.67
C LEU A 39 -8.18 0.49 -0.77
N ALA A 40 -7.78 -0.09 0.37
CA ALA A 40 -6.93 -1.27 0.38
C ALA A 40 -7.62 -2.46 -0.31
N TYR A 41 -8.93 -2.63 -0.09
CA TYR A 41 -9.73 -3.60 -0.83
C TYR A 41 -9.68 -3.33 -2.34
N ALA A 42 -9.97 -2.11 -2.78
CA ALA A 42 -9.93 -1.74 -4.20
C ALA A 42 -8.58 -2.05 -4.84
N LEU A 43 -7.48 -1.70 -4.17
CA LEU A 43 -6.12 -1.97 -4.64
C LEU A 43 -5.85 -3.48 -4.76
N TYR A 44 -6.00 -4.22 -3.67
CA TYR A 44 -5.61 -5.64 -3.62
C TYR A 44 -6.60 -6.56 -4.35
N ALA A 45 -7.91 -6.29 -4.28
CA ALA A 45 -8.91 -7.16 -4.89
C ALA A 45 -9.19 -6.84 -6.36
N ARG A 46 -9.02 -5.57 -6.81
CA ARG A 46 -9.50 -5.16 -8.14
C ARG A 46 -8.42 -4.59 -9.06
N VAL A 47 -7.45 -3.85 -8.53
CA VAL A 47 -6.53 -3.04 -9.34
C VAL A 47 -5.17 -3.68 -9.55
N MET A 48 -4.47 -4.03 -8.45
CA MET A 48 -3.07 -4.48 -8.49
C MET A 48 -2.92 -5.82 -9.20
N ARG A 49 -1.86 -5.94 -9.99
CA ARG A 49 -1.45 -7.15 -10.69
C ARG A 49 -0.35 -7.86 -9.89
N TYR A 50 -0.70 -8.89 -9.16
CA TYR A 50 0.22 -9.70 -8.36
C TYR A 50 -0.28 -11.14 -8.23
N ASP A 51 0.61 -12.05 -7.84
CA ASP A 51 0.27 -13.42 -7.45
C ASP A 51 0.86 -13.70 -6.06
N ALA A 52 0.00 -13.84 -5.05
CA ALA A 52 0.40 -14.07 -3.66
C ALA A 52 1.20 -15.38 -3.49
N SER A 53 1.03 -16.36 -4.40
CA SER A 53 1.82 -17.59 -4.40
C SER A 53 3.26 -17.41 -4.92
N CYS A 54 3.57 -16.24 -5.52
CA CYS A 54 4.89 -15.88 -6.02
C CYS A 54 5.18 -14.39 -5.74
N PRO A 55 5.36 -14.01 -4.48
CA PRO A 55 5.51 -12.61 -4.06
C PRO A 55 6.77 -11.93 -4.65
N GLU A 56 7.73 -12.71 -5.15
CA GLU A 56 8.96 -12.21 -5.77
C GLU A 56 8.88 -12.08 -7.31
N TRP A 57 7.72 -12.27 -7.92
CA TRP A 57 7.57 -12.09 -9.36
C TRP A 57 8.04 -10.70 -9.79
N PRO A 58 9.05 -10.59 -10.69
CA PRO A 58 9.69 -9.31 -10.98
C PRO A 58 8.77 -8.22 -11.52
N ASN A 59 7.79 -8.58 -12.37
CA ASN A 59 6.87 -7.63 -12.99
C ASN A 59 5.50 -7.53 -12.29
N ARG A 60 5.44 -7.86 -10.98
CA ARG A 60 4.26 -7.58 -10.15
C ARG A 60 4.14 -6.09 -9.86
N ASP A 61 2.94 -5.60 -9.65
CA ASP A 61 2.75 -4.28 -9.07
C ASP A 61 3.28 -4.24 -7.61
N ARG A 62 3.76 -3.09 -7.19
CA ARG A 62 4.34 -2.84 -5.84
C ARG A 62 3.36 -2.03 -5.00
N PHE A 63 3.22 -2.39 -3.75
CA PHE A 63 2.50 -1.58 -2.76
C PHE A 63 3.45 -1.15 -1.64
N VAL A 64 3.48 0.14 -1.36
CA VAL A 64 4.28 0.74 -0.29
C VAL A 64 3.35 1.48 0.67
N LEU A 65 3.35 1.07 1.92
CA LEU A 65 2.68 1.80 3.00
C LEU A 65 3.69 2.77 3.62
N SER A 66 3.69 4.03 3.17
CA SER A 66 4.62 5.05 3.67
C SER A 66 4.31 5.40 5.12
N GLY A 67 3.05 5.63 5.45
CA GLY A 67 2.57 5.73 6.82
C GLY A 67 2.60 4.37 7.53
N GLY A 68 3.80 3.84 7.78
CA GLY A 68 4.04 2.48 8.28
C GLY A 68 3.37 2.16 9.62
N HIS A 69 2.97 3.18 10.38
CA HIS A 69 2.21 3.00 11.61
C HIS A 69 0.84 2.33 11.38
N ALA A 70 0.23 2.50 10.20
CA ALA A 70 -1.01 1.81 9.80
C ALA A 70 -0.79 0.36 9.33
N SER A 71 0.30 -0.29 9.73
CA SER A 71 0.75 -1.62 9.28
C SER A 71 -0.31 -2.70 9.32
N ILE A 72 -1.23 -2.65 10.29
CA ILE A 72 -2.33 -3.61 10.39
C ILE A 72 -3.22 -3.63 9.14
N LEU A 73 -3.36 -2.50 8.41
CA LEU A 73 -4.05 -2.45 7.13
C LEU A 73 -3.38 -3.39 6.11
N GLN A 74 -2.08 -3.25 5.94
CA GLN A 74 -1.33 -4.06 4.99
C GLN A 74 -1.29 -5.53 5.41
N TYR A 75 -1.05 -5.83 6.69
CA TYR A 75 -1.07 -7.21 7.17
C TYR A 75 -2.42 -7.89 7.00
N SER A 76 -3.53 -7.15 7.21
CA SER A 76 -4.88 -7.66 6.95
C SER A 76 -5.04 -8.08 5.47
N MET A 77 -4.57 -7.24 4.55
CA MET A 77 -4.62 -7.56 3.12
C MET A 77 -3.73 -8.74 2.75
N LEU A 78 -2.50 -8.80 3.28
CA LEU A 78 -1.58 -9.92 3.04
C LEU A 78 -2.12 -11.25 3.59
N TYR A 79 -2.75 -11.23 4.77
CA TYR A 79 -3.44 -12.38 5.32
C TYR A 79 -4.59 -12.83 4.43
N LEU A 80 -5.51 -11.93 4.12
CA LEU A 80 -6.72 -12.24 3.34
C LEU A 80 -6.38 -12.74 1.93
N THR A 81 -5.40 -12.15 1.27
CA THR A 81 -5.03 -12.51 -0.11
C THR A 81 -4.06 -13.68 -0.23
N GLY A 82 -3.46 -14.15 0.87
CA GLY A 82 -2.69 -15.40 0.86
C GLY A 82 -1.19 -15.28 0.71
N PHE A 83 -0.58 -14.21 1.17
CA PHE A 83 0.88 -14.05 1.21
C PHE A 83 1.58 -14.86 2.32
N GLY A 84 0.90 -15.79 2.95
CA GLY A 84 1.50 -16.71 3.93
C GLY A 84 1.30 -16.31 5.38
N LEU A 85 0.71 -15.15 5.69
CA LEU A 85 0.29 -14.82 7.05
C LEU A 85 -0.89 -15.69 7.48
N SER A 86 -0.90 -16.09 8.73
CA SER A 86 -2.01 -16.77 9.41
C SER A 86 -2.85 -15.79 10.25
N LEU A 87 -4.04 -16.21 10.66
CA LEU A 87 -4.86 -15.43 11.60
C LEU A 87 -4.15 -15.26 12.96
N ASP A 88 -3.35 -16.25 13.36
CA ASP A 88 -2.58 -16.17 14.60
C ASP A 88 -1.45 -15.13 14.50
N ASP A 89 -0.88 -14.90 13.33
CA ASP A 89 0.06 -13.81 13.11
C ASP A 89 -0.62 -12.44 13.28
N ILE A 90 -1.83 -12.27 12.76
CA ILE A 90 -2.64 -11.06 12.98
C ILE A 90 -2.96 -10.88 14.46
N LYS A 91 -3.33 -11.97 15.18
CA LYS A 91 -3.57 -11.96 16.63
C LYS A 91 -2.31 -11.63 17.45
N ASN A 92 -1.13 -11.89 16.90
CA ASN A 92 0.15 -11.59 17.52
C ASN A 92 0.79 -10.30 16.98
N PHE A 93 -0.03 -9.39 16.46
CA PHE A 93 0.40 -8.07 16.02
C PHE A 93 1.25 -7.36 17.07
N ARG A 94 2.40 -6.80 16.66
CA ARG A 94 3.37 -6.10 17.52
C ARG A 94 4.02 -6.96 18.62
N GLN A 95 3.90 -8.28 18.56
CA GLN A 95 4.59 -9.14 19.51
C GLN A 95 5.99 -9.48 18.98
N PHE A 96 6.95 -9.67 19.88
CA PHE A 96 8.32 -10.00 19.51
C PHE A 96 8.36 -11.31 18.69
N GLY A 97 9.03 -11.26 17.53
CA GLY A 97 9.15 -12.40 16.62
C GLY A 97 7.92 -12.66 15.74
N SER A 98 6.85 -11.87 15.87
CA SER A 98 5.69 -11.97 14.98
C SER A 98 5.99 -11.37 13.61
N PRO A 99 5.58 -12.02 12.49
CA PRO A 99 5.67 -11.40 11.17
C PRO A 99 4.77 -10.18 11.01
N ALA A 100 3.75 -10.01 11.86
CA ALA A 100 2.95 -8.80 11.94
C ALA A 100 3.58 -7.78 12.90
N ALA A 101 4.74 -7.26 12.55
CA ALA A 101 5.50 -6.29 13.32
C ALA A 101 4.78 -4.94 13.49
N GLY A 102 5.27 -4.05 14.34
CA GLY A 102 4.67 -2.73 14.57
C GLY A 102 4.63 -1.84 13.33
N HIS A 103 5.59 -2.03 12.43
CA HIS A 103 5.71 -1.37 11.13
C HIS A 103 6.12 -2.41 10.09
N PRO A 104 5.82 -2.20 8.79
CA PRO A 104 6.22 -3.14 7.73
C PRO A 104 7.73 -3.32 7.66
N GLU A 105 8.20 -4.57 7.57
CA GLU A 105 9.63 -4.89 7.46
C GLU A 105 9.89 -5.80 6.27
N ARG A 106 10.64 -5.30 5.28
CA ARG A 106 11.04 -6.07 4.11
C ARG A 106 11.93 -7.25 4.51
N GLY A 107 11.64 -8.42 3.95
CA GLY A 107 12.37 -9.66 4.25
C GLY A 107 11.90 -10.36 5.52
N HIS A 108 11.06 -9.72 6.34
CA HIS A 108 10.43 -10.31 7.52
C HIS A 108 9.04 -10.87 7.20
N THR A 109 8.27 -10.16 6.39
CA THR A 109 6.91 -10.54 6.00
C THR A 109 6.81 -10.63 4.47
N PRO A 110 6.39 -11.76 3.90
CA PRO A 110 6.18 -11.87 2.45
C PRO A 110 5.18 -10.82 1.95
N GLY A 111 5.49 -10.20 0.81
CA GLY A 111 4.64 -9.15 0.21
C GLY A 111 4.90 -7.74 0.74
N ILE A 112 5.81 -7.55 1.70
CA ILE A 112 6.31 -6.24 2.10
C ILE A 112 7.47 -5.83 1.20
N GLU A 113 7.28 -4.74 0.47
CA GLU A 113 8.26 -4.22 -0.49
C GLU A 113 9.34 -3.35 0.16
N VAL A 114 8.98 -2.60 1.18
CA VAL A 114 9.84 -1.59 1.83
C VAL A 114 9.62 -1.63 3.34
N THR A 115 10.71 -1.53 4.10
CA THR A 115 10.65 -1.26 5.54
C THR A 115 10.30 0.19 5.75
N THR A 116 9.20 0.45 6.46
CA THR A 116 8.71 1.80 6.77
C THR A 116 8.50 1.98 8.28
N GLY A 117 8.17 3.20 8.69
CA GLY A 117 8.05 3.61 10.09
C GLY A 117 8.50 5.05 10.23
N PRO A 118 9.77 5.42 9.89
CA PRO A 118 10.13 6.82 9.70
C PRO A 118 9.34 7.42 8.54
N LEU A 119 8.60 8.49 8.83
CA LEU A 119 7.70 9.14 7.87
C LEU A 119 8.47 9.67 6.63
N GLY A 120 7.81 9.71 5.49
CA GLY A 120 8.37 10.15 4.21
C GLY A 120 9.29 9.13 3.51
N GLN A 121 9.88 8.20 4.26
CA GLN A 121 10.82 7.22 3.69
C GLN A 121 10.12 6.26 2.71
N GLY A 122 8.89 5.89 2.97
CA GLY A 122 8.11 5.03 2.06
C GLY A 122 7.87 5.68 0.71
N LEU A 123 7.47 6.96 0.69
CA LEU A 123 7.31 7.72 -0.56
C LEU A 123 8.63 7.78 -1.35
N ALA A 124 9.73 8.09 -0.67
CA ALA A 124 11.05 8.15 -1.32
C ALA A 124 11.49 6.80 -1.89
N ASN A 125 11.25 5.69 -1.16
CA ASN A 125 11.50 4.35 -1.67
C ASN A 125 10.60 3.99 -2.86
N ALA A 126 9.32 4.41 -2.84
CA ALA A 126 8.40 4.20 -3.97
C ALA A 126 8.88 4.93 -5.23
N VAL A 127 9.43 6.14 -5.09
CA VAL A 127 10.10 6.85 -6.19
C VAL A 127 11.28 6.04 -6.72
N GLY A 128 12.10 5.46 -5.83
CA GLY A 128 13.21 4.58 -6.22
C GLY A 128 12.75 3.32 -6.97
N LEU A 129 11.66 2.69 -6.53
CA LEU A 129 11.06 1.52 -7.21
C LEU A 129 10.52 1.89 -8.59
N ALA A 130 9.84 3.02 -8.71
CA ALA A 130 9.34 3.51 -10.00
C ALA A 130 10.47 3.91 -10.95
N LEU A 131 11.56 4.50 -10.44
CA LEU A 131 12.76 4.80 -11.21
C LEU A 131 13.42 3.52 -11.72
N ALA A 132 13.50 2.47 -10.89
CA ALA A 132 14.02 1.17 -11.29
C ALA A 132 13.17 0.55 -12.41
N GLU A 133 11.82 0.56 -12.28
CA GLU A 133 10.93 0.11 -13.35
C GLU A 133 11.16 0.88 -14.64
N HIS A 134 11.21 2.22 -14.57
CA HIS A 134 11.41 3.09 -15.72
C HIS A 134 12.73 2.76 -16.45
N ALA A 135 13.82 2.56 -15.73
CA ALA A 135 15.12 2.18 -16.28
C ALA A 135 15.08 0.77 -16.91
N LEU A 136 14.49 -0.21 -16.22
CA LEU A 136 14.36 -1.59 -16.71
C LEU A 136 13.46 -1.68 -17.95
N ARG A 137 12.34 -0.93 -17.95
CA ARG A 137 11.45 -0.82 -19.13
C ARG A 137 12.16 -0.21 -20.33
N ALA A 138 12.98 0.81 -20.12
CA ALA A 138 13.78 1.42 -21.18
C ALA A 138 14.86 0.48 -21.72
N GLN A 139 15.48 -0.33 -20.87
CA GLN A 139 16.57 -1.24 -21.23
C GLN A 139 16.08 -2.56 -21.84
N PHE A 140 15.02 -3.17 -21.26
CA PHE A 140 14.58 -4.52 -21.63
C PHE A 140 13.19 -4.56 -22.28
N GLY A 141 12.53 -3.42 -22.41
CA GLY A 141 11.22 -3.29 -23.05
C GLY A 141 10.03 -3.50 -22.12
N PRO A 142 8.86 -2.93 -22.52
CA PRO A 142 7.63 -2.97 -21.73
C PRO A 142 6.99 -4.36 -21.64
N GLN A 143 7.44 -5.32 -22.44
CA GLN A 143 6.98 -6.69 -22.35
C GLN A 143 7.47 -7.40 -21.09
N LEU A 144 8.67 -7.04 -20.60
CA LEU A 144 9.27 -7.59 -19.39
C LEU A 144 9.01 -6.72 -18.15
N PHE A 145 8.95 -5.40 -18.32
CA PHE A 145 8.76 -4.46 -17.21
C PHE A 145 7.68 -3.43 -17.55
N ASP A 146 6.57 -3.48 -16.82
CA ASP A 146 5.39 -2.62 -17.00
C ASP A 146 4.55 -2.58 -15.73
N HIS A 147 5.19 -2.66 -14.57
CA HIS A 147 4.46 -2.69 -13.31
C HIS A 147 4.33 -1.30 -12.70
N HIS A 148 3.25 -1.11 -11.95
CA HIS A 148 3.04 0.12 -11.18
C HIS A 148 3.59 0.00 -9.77
N THR A 149 3.97 1.14 -9.21
CA THR A 149 4.22 1.30 -7.78
C THR A 149 3.13 2.18 -7.19
N PHE A 150 2.38 1.61 -6.24
CA PHE A 150 1.36 2.31 -5.46
C PHE A 150 1.95 2.65 -4.10
N VAL A 151 1.83 3.89 -3.67
CA VAL A 151 2.27 4.31 -2.34
C VAL A 151 1.16 5.05 -1.61
N LEU A 152 0.91 4.66 -0.36
CA LEU A 152 -0.07 5.28 0.51
C LEU A 152 0.66 6.16 1.52
N CYS A 153 0.37 7.45 1.51
CA CYS A 153 0.98 8.48 2.34
C CYS A 153 -0.07 9.16 3.22
N GLY A 154 0.29 9.55 4.43
CA GLY A 154 -0.49 10.44 5.27
C GLY A 154 0.11 11.86 5.29
N ASP A 155 -0.53 12.75 6.06
CA ASP A 155 -0.08 14.14 6.25
C ASP A 155 1.39 14.20 6.68
N GLY A 156 1.76 13.49 7.74
CA GLY A 156 3.11 13.48 8.26
C GLY A 156 4.18 12.97 7.28
N ASP A 157 3.81 12.06 6.35
CA ASP A 157 4.73 11.66 5.27
C ASP A 157 5.05 12.84 4.36
N LEU A 158 4.04 13.65 4.01
CA LEU A 158 4.20 14.77 3.08
C LEU A 158 4.81 16.02 3.71
N GLU A 159 4.87 16.08 5.05
CA GLU A 159 5.56 17.11 5.81
C GLU A 159 7.09 16.91 5.84
N GLU A 160 7.56 15.68 5.66
CA GLU A 160 8.98 15.33 5.72
C GLU A 160 9.78 15.90 4.53
N GLY A 161 10.98 16.42 4.79
CA GLY A 161 11.86 17.02 3.76
C GLY A 161 12.18 16.05 2.62
N ILE A 162 12.39 14.76 2.92
CA ILE A 162 12.67 13.74 1.91
C ILE A 162 11.53 13.58 0.91
N SER A 163 10.28 13.78 1.33
CA SER A 163 9.11 13.70 0.46
C SER A 163 9.12 14.81 -0.59
N HIS A 164 9.55 16.01 -0.24
CA HIS A 164 9.69 17.11 -1.18
C HIS A 164 10.76 16.83 -2.24
N GLU A 165 11.93 16.35 -1.82
CA GLU A 165 13.02 16.02 -2.74
C GLU A 165 12.66 14.88 -3.67
N ALA A 166 12.12 13.78 -3.12
CA ALA A 166 11.73 12.60 -3.89
C ALA A 166 10.58 12.91 -4.87
N ALA A 167 9.55 13.64 -4.44
CA ALA A 167 8.44 14.02 -5.32
C ALA A 167 8.89 14.94 -6.45
N SER A 168 9.79 15.91 -6.18
CA SER A 168 10.38 16.76 -7.21
C SER A 168 11.17 15.96 -8.23
N LEU A 169 11.98 14.99 -7.79
CA LEU A 169 12.73 14.08 -8.67
C LEU A 169 11.79 13.24 -9.54
N ALA A 170 10.74 12.66 -8.96
CA ALA A 170 9.78 11.84 -9.68
C ALA A 170 9.06 12.61 -10.81
N GLY A 171 8.64 13.84 -10.52
CA GLY A 171 8.04 14.72 -11.53
C GLY A 171 9.01 15.10 -12.63
N HIS A 172 10.27 15.45 -12.28
CA HIS A 172 11.32 15.76 -13.24
C HIS A 172 11.61 14.60 -14.22
N LEU A 173 11.64 13.37 -13.69
CA LEU A 173 11.90 12.18 -14.48
C LEU A 173 10.66 11.62 -15.19
N GLY A 174 9.47 12.16 -14.93
CA GLY A 174 8.22 11.70 -15.55
C GLY A 174 7.87 10.25 -15.23
N LEU A 175 8.02 9.82 -13.96
CA LEU A 175 7.83 8.43 -13.53
C LEU A 175 6.35 8.01 -13.56
N ASP A 176 5.83 7.74 -14.74
CA ASP A 176 4.41 7.52 -15.04
C ASP A 176 3.81 6.23 -14.44
N LYS A 177 4.63 5.31 -13.95
CA LYS A 177 4.18 4.10 -13.24
C LYS A 177 4.09 4.29 -11.71
N LEU A 178 4.29 5.52 -11.22
CA LEU A 178 4.14 5.86 -9.81
C LEU A 178 2.77 6.49 -9.55
N VAL A 179 1.99 5.86 -8.67
CA VAL A 179 0.70 6.36 -8.18
C VAL A 179 0.80 6.53 -6.67
N ALA A 180 0.84 7.76 -6.21
CA ALA A 180 0.73 8.10 -4.79
C ALA A 180 -0.73 8.39 -4.43
N ILE A 181 -1.15 7.91 -3.27
CA ILE A 181 -2.48 8.17 -2.71
C ILE A 181 -2.24 8.85 -1.37
N TYR A 182 -2.71 10.07 -1.26
CA TYR A 182 -2.61 10.87 -0.06
C TYR A 182 -3.89 10.77 0.75
N ASP A 183 -3.77 10.22 1.96
CA ASP A 183 -4.81 10.17 2.99
C ASP A 183 -4.90 11.54 3.66
N ASP A 184 -5.74 12.41 3.08
CA ASP A 184 -5.98 13.77 3.55
C ASP A 184 -7.05 13.74 4.64
N ASN A 185 -6.69 13.25 5.83
CA ASN A 185 -7.62 13.08 6.95
C ASN A 185 -7.63 14.26 7.94
N HIS A 186 -6.71 15.22 7.80
CA HIS A 186 -6.58 16.43 8.63
C HIS A 186 -6.23 16.17 10.11
N ILE A 187 -5.81 14.95 10.47
CA ILE A 187 -5.50 14.57 11.85
C ILE A 187 -4.08 14.00 11.95
N SER A 188 -3.30 14.55 12.84
CA SER A 188 -2.03 14.02 13.31
C SER A 188 -2.16 13.41 14.71
N ILE A 189 -1.04 12.91 15.27
CA ILE A 189 -1.03 12.25 16.58
C ILE A 189 -1.48 13.17 17.72
N ASP A 190 -1.18 14.47 17.64
CA ASP A 190 -1.45 15.45 18.69
C ASP A 190 -2.63 16.39 18.39
N GLY A 191 -3.25 16.26 17.21
CA GLY A 191 -4.37 17.13 16.85
C GLY A 191 -4.50 17.35 15.34
N PRO A 192 -5.16 18.42 14.93
CA PRO A 192 -5.33 18.75 13.52
C PRO A 192 -4.00 19.17 12.87
N THR A 193 -3.87 18.85 11.57
CA THR A 193 -2.64 19.08 10.79
C THR A 193 -2.26 20.56 10.68
N GLU A 194 -3.23 21.49 10.77
CA GLU A 194 -2.98 22.94 10.74
C GLU A 194 -2.09 23.44 11.89
N LEU A 195 -1.85 22.62 12.92
CA LEU A 195 -0.88 22.93 13.96
C LEU A 195 0.57 22.87 13.45
N ALA A 196 0.84 22.03 12.43
CA ALA A 196 2.19 21.78 11.93
C ALA A 196 2.42 22.44 10.56
N LEU A 197 1.44 22.39 9.65
CA LEU A 197 1.59 22.80 8.27
C LEU A 197 0.36 23.56 7.76
N SER A 198 0.59 24.52 6.86
CA SER A 198 -0.47 25.33 6.24
C SER A 198 -0.35 25.44 4.71
N ASP A 199 0.54 24.68 4.10
CA ASP A 199 0.65 24.62 2.64
C ASP A 199 -0.36 23.63 2.04
N ASP A 200 -0.60 23.77 0.73
CA ASP A 200 -1.46 22.91 -0.06
C ASP A 200 -0.62 21.80 -0.72
N ALA A 201 -0.72 20.57 -0.22
CA ALA A 201 0.00 19.44 -0.76
C ALA A 201 -0.33 19.18 -2.25
N ALA A 202 -1.59 19.38 -2.66
CA ALA A 202 -1.99 19.20 -4.06
C ALA A 202 -1.31 20.21 -4.98
N GLU A 203 -1.29 21.50 -4.61
CA GLU A 203 -0.61 22.54 -5.39
C GLU A 203 0.91 22.34 -5.40
N ARG A 204 1.48 21.89 -4.29
CA ARG A 204 2.90 21.56 -4.18
C ARG A 204 3.28 20.45 -5.18
N PHE A 205 2.53 19.35 -5.25
CA PHE A 205 2.78 18.27 -6.19
C PHE A 205 2.53 18.69 -7.66
N ARG A 206 1.53 19.57 -7.93
CA ARG A 206 1.37 20.16 -9.26
C ARG A 206 2.62 20.96 -9.67
N SER A 207 3.23 21.70 -8.74
CA SER A 207 4.45 22.46 -9.01
C SER A 207 5.67 21.56 -9.31
N TYR A 208 5.67 20.33 -8.80
CA TYR A 208 6.68 19.32 -9.14
C TYR A 208 6.44 18.63 -10.50
N GLY A 209 5.34 18.93 -11.18
CA GLY A 209 5.01 18.35 -12.48
C GLY A 209 4.17 17.08 -12.44
N TRP A 210 3.62 16.72 -11.28
CA TRP A 210 2.72 15.57 -11.14
C TRP A 210 1.35 15.84 -11.75
N HIS A 211 0.68 14.78 -12.19
CA HIS A 211 -0.77 14.77 -12.32
C HIS A 211 -1.38 14.68 -10.93
N VAL A 212 -2.34 15.58 -10.62
CA VAL A 212 -2.98 15.63 -9.30
C VAL A 212 -4.49 15.61 -9.46
N GLU A 213 -5.13 14.61 -8.89
CA GLU A 213 -6.58 14.47 -8.87
C GLU A 213 -7.09 14.53 -7.42
N ASN A 214 -7.90 15.56 -7.10
CA ASN A 214 -8.61 15.61 -5.83
C ASN A 214 -9.96 14.89 -6.01
N VAL A 215 -10.13 13.76 -5.34
CA VAL A 215 -11.31 12.91 -5.45
C VAL A 215 -12.35 13.17 -4.35
N GLY A 216 -12.01 14.02 -3.36
CA GLY A 216 -12.91 14.35 -2.26
C GLY A 216 -13.23 13.16 -1.36
N GLU A 217 -14.44 13.11 -0.83
CA GLU A 217 -14.90 12.16 0.19
C GLU A 217 -15.49 10.86 -0.41
N ILE A 218 -14.75 10.21 -1.32
CA ILE A 218 -15.19 8.93 -1.92
C ILE A 218 -14.68 7.70 -1.14
N GLY A 219 -14.15 7.88 0.06
CA GLY A 219 -13.47 6.84 0.84
C GLY A 219 -14.28 5.56 1.07
N GLU A 220 -15.60 5.62 1.04
CA GLU A 220 -16.52 4.48 1.21
C GLU A 220 -17.03 3.90 -0.13
N ASP A 221 -16.74 4.53 -1.26
CA ASP A 221 -17.20 4.10 -2.58
C ASP A 221 -16.08 3.34 -3.32
N ILE A 222 -16.12 2.00 -3.22
CA ILE A 222 -15.11 1.11 -3.81
C ILE A 222 -15.02 1.30 -5.34
N ASP A 223 -16.14 1.51 -6.02
CA ASP A 223 -16.19 1.69 -7.47
C ASP A 223 -15.55 3.02 -7.88
N ALA A 224 -15.82 4.08 -7.11
CA ALA A 224 -15.22 5.39 -7.33
C ALA A 224 -13.71 5.37 -7.04
N LEU A 225 -13.28 4.67 -5.98
CA LEU A 225 -11.87 4.48 -5.64
C LEU A 225 -11.13 3.72 -6.74
N GLU A 226 -11.69 2.58 -7.20
CA GLU A 226 -11.13 1.83 -8.33
C GLU A 226 -11.00 2.70 -9.59
N ALA A 227 -12.06 3.45 -9.92
CA ALA A 227 -12.06 4.33 -11.08
C ALA A 227 -10.99 5.42 -10.99
N ALA A 228 -10.81 6.04 -9.82
CA ALA A 228 -9.77 7.05 -9.58
C ALA A 228 -8.36 6.47 -9.77
N VAL A 229 -8.09 5.31 -9.17
CA VAL A 229 -6.78 4.64 -9.32
C VAL A 229 -6.52 4.25 -10.79
N ASN A 230 -7.53 3.74 -11.50
CA ASN A 230 -7.39 3.40 -12.91
C ASN A 230 -7.18 4.63 -13.80
N ARG A 231 -7.76 5.79 -13.49
CA ARG A 231 -7.44 7.05 -14.20
C ARG A 231 -5.99 7.43 -13.99
N ALA A 232 -5.52 7.42 -12.74
CA ALA A 232 -4.13 7.73 -12.38
C ALA A 232 -3.12 6.82 -13.07
N LYS A 233 -3.40 5.51 -13.16
CA LYS A 233 -2.56 4.52 -13.88
C LYS A 233 -2.40 4.80 -15.37
N ASN A 234 -3.38 5.46 -15.97
CA ASN A 234 -3.40 5.74 -17.42
C ASN A 234 -2.83 7.11 -17.79
N ILE A 235 -2.18 7.79 -16.86
CA ILE A 235 -1.47 9.05 -17.13
C ILE A 235 -0.08 8.76 -17.64
N ASP A 236 0.21 9.20 -18.85
CA ASP A 236 1.53 9.02 -19.48
C ASP A 236 2.48 10.17 -19.13
N GLY A 237 3.75 9.84 -18.92
CA GLY A 237 4.85 10.79 -18.76
C GLY A 237 4.82 11.64 -17.48
N LYS A 238 3.98 11.30 -16.51
CA LYS A 238 3.90 11.98 -15.20
C LYS A 238 3.51 11.00 -14.10
N PRO A 239 4.12 11.10 -12.91
CA PRO A 239 3.57 10.43 -11.74
C PRO A 239 2.22 11.04 -11.33
N SER A 240 1.39 10.27 -10.65
CA SER A 240 0.04 10.69 -10.24
C SER A 240 -0.08 10.76 -8.71
N LEU A 241 -0.70 11.83 -8.21
CA LEU A 241 -1.17 11.97 -6.83
C LEU A 241 -2.70 11.98 -6.82
N ILE A 242 -3.28 11.04 -6.07
CA ILE A 242 -4.71 11.05 -5.72
C ILE A 242 -4.83 11.64 -4.31
N VAL A 243 -5.55 12.74 -4.16
CA VAL A 243 -5.87 13.33 -2.85
C VAL A 243 -7.23 12.82 -2.42
N LEU A 244 -7.23 11.97 -1.41
CA LEU A 244 -8.44 11.33 -0.87
C LEU A 244 -8.77 11.91 0.49
N ARG A 245 -9.85 12.69 0.59
CA ARG A 245 -10.38 13.10 1.88
C ARG A 245 -11.00 11.90 2.58
N SER A 246 -10.40 11.48 3.69
CA SER A 246 -10.89 10.38 4.50
C SER A 246 -11.28 10.82 5.90
N HIS A 247 -11.93 9.94 6.67
CA HIS A 247 -12.35 10.16 8.03
C HIS A 247 -11.64 9.14 8.95
N ILE A 248 -10.58 9.57 9.60
CA ILE A 248 -9.80 8.69 10.46
C ILE A 248 -10.67 8.01 11.52
N GLY A 249 -10.54 6.69 11.68
CA GLY A 249 -11.32 5.93 12.65
C GLY A 249 -12.77 5.65 12.28
N TYR A 250 -13.22 6.05 11.08
CA TYR A 250 -14.57 5.74 10.60
C TYR A 250 -14.78 4.20 10.50
N PRO A 251 -15.92 3.64 10.96
CA PRO A 251 -17.15 4.30 11.44
C PRO A 251 -17.34 4.30 12.96
N SER A 252 -16.26 4.53 13.74
CA SER A 252 -16.39 4.59 15.20
C SER A 252 -17.33 5.72 15.63
N PRO A 253 -18.36 5.42 16.44
CA PRO A 253 -19.27 6.45 16.94
C PRO A 253 -18.59 7.55 17.75
N LYS A 254 -17.52 7.22 18.46
CA LYS A 254 -16.86 8.15 19.39
C LYS A 254 -15.58 8.76 18.87
N PHE A 255 -14.80 8.00 18.06
CA PHE A 255 -13.44 8.39 17.74
C PHE A 255 -13.22 8.79 16.28
N THR A 256 -14.24 8.71 15.41
CA THR A 256 -14.13 9.25 14.04
C THR A 256 -13.68 10.71 14.09
N ASP A 257 -12.69 11.08 13.25
CA ASP A 257 -12.09 12.41 13.12
C ASP A 257 -11.47 12.96 14.42
N THR A 258 -10.93 12.09 15.25
CA THR A 258 -10.22 12.49 16.47
C THR A 258 -8.77 12.04 16.47
N ALA A 259 -7.90 12.81 17.14
CA ALA A 259 -6.51 12.43 17.36
C ALA A 259 -6.39 11.11 18.16
N HIS A 260 -7.40 10.75 18.98
CA HIS A 260 -7.43 9.48 19.68
C HIS A 260 -7.41 8.28 18.71
N ALA A 261 -8.14 8.38 17.61
CA ALA A 261 -8.17 7.32 16.60
C ALA A 261 -6.82 7.08 15.93
N HIS A 262 -5.95 8.08 15.91
CA HIS A 262 -4.66 7.97 15.24
C HIS A 262 -3.79 6.89 15.86
N GLY A 263 -3.53 6.93 17.19
CA GLY A 263 -2.49 6.11 17.80
C GLY A 263 -2.89 5.36 19.08
N ASN A 264 -4.19 5.20 19.37
CA ASN A 264 -4.64 4.56 20.61
C ASN A 264 -5.61 3.41 20.35
N PRO A 265 -5.51 2.31 21.10
CA PRO A 265 -6.57 1.30 21.14
C PRO A 265 -7.91 1.92 21.57
N PHE A 266 -9.01 1.44 20.98
CA PHE A 266 -10.34 2.04 21.18
C PHE A 266 -11.01 1.66 22.50
N GLY A 267 -10.58 0.54 23.12
CA GLY A 267 -11.27 -0.05 24.27
C GLY A 267 -12.44 -0.95 23.86
N ALA A 268 -12.75 -1.93 24.71
CA ALA A 268 -13.73 -2.97 24.40
C ALA A 268 -15.13 -2.42 24.07
N ASP A 269 -15.59 -1.42 24.84
CA ASP A 269 -16.92 -0.85 24.67
C ASP A 269 -17.07 -0.15 23.31
N GLU A 270 -16.06 0.61 22.88
CA GLU A 270 -16.10 1.32 21.60
C GLU A 270 -15.94 0.35 20.42
N ILE A 271 -15.12 -0.70 20.56
CA ILE A 271 -15.01 -1.75 19.54
C ILE A 271 -16.37 -2.44 19.35
N ALA A 272 -17.04 -2.83 20.43
CA ALA A 272 -18.36 -3.43 20.36
C ALA A 272 -19.39 -2.48 19.72
N ALA A 273 -19.37 -1.20 20.08
CA ALA A 273 -20.26 -0.19 19.48
C ALA A 273 -19.97 -0.02 17.97
N THR A 274 -18.70 0.03 17.57
CA THR A 274 -18.31 0.17 16.18
C THR A 274 -18.70 -1.07 15.36
N LYS A 275 -18.47 -2.29 15.89
CA LYS A 275 -18.92 -3.54 15.26
C LYS A 275 -20.45 -3.57 15.08
N ALA A 276 -21.20 -3.08 16.06
CA ALA A 276 -22.65 -2.97 15.97
C ALA A 276 -23.10 -2.01 14.84
N VAL A 277 -22.44 -0.86 14.68
CA VAL A 277 -22.69 0.07 13.55
C VAL A 277 -22.46 -0.59 12.20
N MET A 278 -21.38 -1.40 12.07
CA MET A 278 -21.05 -2.15 10.85
C MET A 278 -21.94 -3.39 10.64
N GLY A 279 -22.79 -3.76 11.62
CA GLY A 279 -23.57 -5.01 11.55
C GLY A 279 -22.72 -6.27 11.66
N MET A 280 -21.53 -6.17 12.23
CA MET A 280 -20.62 -7.29 12.48
C MET A 280 -21.02 -8.04 13.77
N PRO A 281 -20.67 -9.35 13.88
CA PRO A 281 -20.75 -10.04 15.16
C PRO A 281 -19.76 -9.45 16.16
N ASP A 282 -20.12 -9.47 17.44
CA ASP A 282 -19.23 -9.10 18.55
C ASP A 282 -18.24 -10.25 18.83
N GLU A 283 -17.42 -10.54 17.84
CA GLU A 283 -16.38 -11.56 17.86
C GLU A 283 -15.04 -10.90 17.53
N SER A 284 -14.02 -11.14 18.38
CA SER A 284 -12.68 -10.64 18.09
C SER A 284 -12.02 -11.47 16.99
N PHE A 285 -11.36 -10.78 16.07
CA PHE A 285 -10.69 -11.40 14.90
C PHE A 285 -11.63 -12.23 14.02
N TRP A 286 -12.87 -11.78 13.87
CA TRP A 286 -13.85 -12.40 12.99
C TRP A 286 -13.32 -12.45 11.54
N SER A 287 -13.24 -13.67 11.01
CA SER A 287 -12.67 -13.94 9.69
C SER A 287 -13.47 -15.07 8.99
N PRO A 288 -14.62 -14.75 8.39
CA PRO A 288 -15.50 -15.74 7.80
C PRO A 288 -14.92 -16.35 6.52
N GLU A 289 -15.23 -17.63 6.29
CA GLU A 289 -14.64 -18.44 5.21
C GLU A 289 -14.94 -17.88 3.82
N ASP A 290 -16.15 -17.35 3.59
CA ASP A 290 -16.52 -16.76 2.29
C ASP A 290 -15.71 -15.52 1.94
N VAL A 291 -15.33 -14.70 2.93
CA VAL A 291 -14.40 -13.56 2.74
C VAL A 291 -13.00 -14.07 2.41
N LEU A 292 -12.54 -15.09 3.10
CA LEU A 292 -11.24 -15.70 2.82
C LEU A 292 -11.20 -16.29 1.41
N GLU A 293 -12.20 -17.04 1.00
CA GLU A 293 -12.29 -17.65 -0.33
C GLU A 293 -12.29 -16.54 -1.41
N HIS A 294 -13.10 -15.50 -1.24
CA HIS A 294 -13.14 -14.36 -2.14
C HIS A 294 -11.77 -13.70 -2.31
N MET A 295 -11.10 -13.39 -1.20
CA MET A 295 -9.82 -12.69 -1.23
C MET A 295 -8.64 -13.57 -1.66
N ARG A 296 -8.69 -14.89 -1.38
CA ARG A 296 -7.73 -15.85 -1.95
C ARG A 296 -7.85 -15.92 -3.48
N GLY A 297 -9.08 -15.84 -4.01
CA GLY A 297 -9.30 -15.70 -5.45
C GLY A 297 -8.67 -14.44 -6.02
N ALA A 298 -8.79 -13.31 -5.34
CA ALA A 298 -8.11 -12.07 -5.71
C ALA A 298 -6.57 -12.21 -5.64
N GLY A 299 -6.05 -12.89 -4.62
CA GLY A 299 -4.62 -13.07 -4.39
C GLY A 299 -3.88 -13.85 -5.48
N VAL A 300 -4.60 -14.62 -6.31
CA VAL A 300 -4.02 -15.38 -7.44
C VAL A 300 -4.42 -14.82 -8.81
N ARG A 301 -5.06 -13.65 -8.83
CA ARG A 301 -5.56 -13.03 -10.07
C ARG A 301 -4.46 -12.78 -11.10
N GLY A 302 -3.25 -12.43 -10.64
CA GLY A 302 -2.10 -12.19 -11.50
C GLY A 302 -1.39 -13.45 -12.01
N ARG A 303 -1.81 -14.65 -11.62
CA ARG A 303 -1.13 -15.91 -11.98
C ARG A 303 -0.92 -16.06 -13.49
N VAL A 304 -1.94 -15.80 -14.29
CA VAL A 304 -1.85 -15.92 -15.75
C VAL A 304 -0.82 -14.94 -16.31
N ALA A 305 -0.79 -13.71 -15.82
CA ALA A 305 0.19 -12.71 -16.24
C ALA A 305 1.62 -13.12 -15.82
N ARG A 306 1.77 -13.66 -14.61
CA ARG A 306 3.05 -14.17 -14.12
C ARG A 306 3.55 -15.34 -14.99
N GLU A 307 2.70 -16.32 -15.28
CA GLU A 307 3.05 -17.48 -16.11
C GLU A 307 3.45 -17.06 -17.53
N ALA A 308 2.70 -16.12 -18.11
CA ALA A 308 3.05 -15.53 -19.40
C ALA A 308 4.39 -14.80 -19.37
N TRP A 309 4.66 -14.07 -18.28
CA TRP A 309 5.94 -13.38 -18.10
C TRP A 309 7.12 -14.36 -17.99
N TYR A 310 7.00 -15.44 -17.23
CA TYR A 310 8.07 -16.44 -17.13
C TYR A 310 8.29 -17.16 -18.46
N ALA A 311 7.23 -17.49 -19.22
CA ALA A 311 7.37 -18.06 -20.54
C ALA A 311 8.09 -17.11 -21.51
N LEU A 312 7.85 -15.80 -21.42
CA LEU A 312 8.58 -14.80 -22.18
C LEU A 312 10.03 -14.73 -21.75
N TYR A 313 10.29 -14.64 -20.44
CA TYR A 313 11.63 -14.57 -19.87
C TYR A 313 12.49 -15.78 -20.22
N GLU A 314 11.95 -17.00 -20.18
CA GLU A 314 12.67 -18.23 -20.53
C GLU A 314 13.13 -18.23 -22.00
N ASN A 315 12.36 -17.61 -22.89
CA ASN A 315 12.68 -17.51 -24.32
C ASN A 315 13.38 -16.20 -24.70
N TRP A 316 13.65 -15.32 -23.73
CA TRP A 316 14.32 -14.05 -23.97
C TRP A 316 15.80 -14.25 -24.26
N THR A 317 16.31 -13.71 -25.35
CA THR A 317 17.71 -13.86 -25.76
C THR A 317 18.46 -12.53 -25.83
N GLU A 318 17.75 -11.42 -25.98
CA GLU A 318 18.33 -10.09 -26.10
C GLU A 318 18.85 -9.60 -24.74
N ASN A 319 20.13 -9.21 -24.67
CA ASN A 319 20.79 -8.77 -23.44
C ASN A 319 20.57 -9.72 -22.24
N ARG A 320 20.49 -11.03 -22.52
CA ARG A 320 20.11 -12.05 -21.53
C ARG A 320 20.99 -12.04 -20.29
N ALA A 321 22.30 -11.96 -20.45
CA ALA A 321 23.23 -11.96 -19.32
C ALA A 321 23.05 -10.75 -18.39
N GLU A 322 22.73 -9.59 -18.97
CA GLU A 322 22.43 -8.37 -18.20
C GLU A 322 21.10 -8.48 -17.48
N LEU A 323 20.06 -9.03 -18.17
CA LEU A 323 18.76 -9.28 -17.56
C LEU A 323 18.87 -10.22 -16.36
N ASP A 324 19.57 -11.34 -16.51
CA ASP A 324 19.79 -12.31 -15.45
C ASP A 324 20.54 -11.68 -14.27
N ALA A 325 21.60 -10.90 -14.55
CA ALA A 325 22.37 -10.21 -13.53
C ALA A 325 21.50 -9.22 -12.72
N VAL A 326 20.65 -8.45 -13.38
CA VAL A 326 19.72 -7.52 -12.73
C VAL A 326 18.72 -8.27 -11.86
N LEU A 327 18.08 -9.32 -12.37
CA LEU A 327 17.08 -10.10 -11.63
C LEU A 327 17.66 -10.84 -10.43
N GLU A 328 18.94 -11.26 -10.52
CA GLU A 328 19.68 -11.90 -9.43
C GLU A 328 20.33 -10.89 -8.47
N GLY A 329 20.25 -9.60 -8.73
CA GLY A 329 20.86 -8.55 -7.91
C GLY A 329 22.39 -8.60 -7.90
N ARG A 330 23.02 -9.04 -8.98
CA ARG A 330 24.47 -9.11 -9.15
C ARG A 330 24.96 -8.21 -10.29
N GLY A 331 26.24 -7.89 -10.28
CA GLY A 331 26.90 -7.30 -11.46
C GLY A 331 27.04 -8.31 -12.61
N ILE A 332 27.15 -7.82 -13.83
CA ILE A 332 27.54 -8.65 -14.97
C ILE A 332 29.01 -9.09 -14.80
N ASP A 333 29.38 -10.24 -15.38
CA ASP A 333 30.77 -10.74 -15.31
C ASP A 333 31.74 -9.71 -15.91
N GLY A 334 32.82 -9.44 -15.18
CA GLY A 334 33.82 -8.44 -15.60
C GLY A 334 33.49 -6.98 -15.30
N TRP A 335 32.35 -6.67 -14.65
CA TRP A 335 31.98 -5.28 -14.33
C TRP A 335 33.03 -4.55 -13.51
N GLN A 336 33.79 -5.30 -12.69
CA GLN A 336 34.88 -4.78 -11.86
C GLN A 336 36.09 -4.31 -12.66
N ASP A 337 36.28 -4.87 -13.87
CA ASP A 337 37.45 -4.56 -14.71
C ASP A 337 37.44 -3.12 -15.25
N SER A 338 36.27 -2.49 -15.25
CA SER A 338 36.06 -1.09 -15.64
C SER A 338 36.18 -0.09 -14.49
N LEU A 339 36.36 -0.56 -13.24
CA LEU A 339 36.49 0.33 -12.10
C LEU A 339 37.83 1.05 -12.08
N PRO A 340 37.91 2.33 -11.68
CA PRO A 340 39.16 3.02 -11.49
C PRO A 340 40.02 2.30 -10.44
N VAL A 341 41.30 2.17 -10.71
CA VAL A 341 42.29 1.74 -9.71
C VAL A 341 42.75 3.00 -9.00
N TRP A 342 42.50 3.06 -7.69
CA TRP A 342 42.84 4.20 -6.84
C TRP A 342 44.24 4.02 -6.26
#